data_b8b364f76d61702a1237f83d64f4d6b9
#
_entry.id   b8b364f76d61702a1237f83d64f4d6b9
#
_cell.length_a   1.000
_cell.length_b   1.000
_cell.length_c   1.000
_cell.angle_alpha   90.00
_cell.angle_beta   90.00
_cell.angle_gamma   90.00
#
_symmetry.space_group_name_H-M   'P 1'
#
loop_
_entity.id
_entity.type
_entity.pdbx_description
1 polymer ?
#
loop_
_entity_poly.entity_id
_entity_poly.type
_entity_poly.pdbx_seq_one_letter_code
_entity_poly.pdbx_strand_id
1 'polypeptide(L)'
;MLDFSKLNSGSTIDTIINPRDLFGALPNKQGYTYERASQAEVWKQWFEKRDDQNIIIKMNTGSGKTVVGLTILKSSLNELKGPAIYVVPDNFLVNQVINEAKNLGIAFTIDETSTGFRSGKEILICNIFKLVNGKSKFGVGEKTIDIGTIVIDDAHACLETIESQFKINISNSNSMYKTLLNIFLPSIKEQSQTKGIELENSQPNTIALVPFWAWKNKLSDVTNLFVKNNTDQSLIFSFPLLKEHLKLCQCVISDKEIEITPHNIPIERITSLETTKRKVFMTATLADDSILSTHFNLKKEHLYNVITPEKVGDIGERMILIPQELNNEITDDELKKYYKYLSKAHNVVIIVPSDYRLKYWKDVADLIIDKHNIETEIELLKNNHKGLVILVNRYDGIDLPNDACRILVIDGLTNTTKLIDDITETQLLGSNKLINQKIQKIEQGMGRGIRSNDDWCVIFLMGKSLIHHLYSNGAIKKFSVATKTQFELSEQIAEQLKDKSLEEIHKSAIDIVLKRNNNWVSINKAKLTSLTYI
;
A
#
# COMPACT_ATOMS: atom_id res chain seq x y z
N MET A 1 -48.76 -23.40 -6.15
CA MET A 1 -47.48 -22.73 -5.98
C MET A 1 -46.44 -23.82 -5.86
N LEU A 2 -45.40 -23.86 -6.72
CA LEU A 2 -44.34 -24.86 -6.64
C LEU A 2 -43.55 -24.63 -5.37
N ASP A 3 -43.38 -25.69 -4.58
CA ASP A 3 -42.58 -25.64 -3.35
C ASP A 3 -41.11 -25.98 -3.67
N PHE A 4 -40.31 -24.93 -3.90
CA PHE A 4 -38.89 -25.05 -4.23
C PHE A 4 -38.04 -25.66 -3.11
N SER A 5 -38.54 -25.71 -1.86
CA SER A 5 -37.84 -26.35 -0.72
C SER A 5 -37.72 -27.86 -0.87
N LYS A 6 -38.54 -28.48 -1.74
CA LYS A 6 -38.53 -29.92 -2.04
C LYS A 6 -37.64 -30.29 -3.24
N LEU A 7 -37.06 -29.33 -3.92
CA LEU A 7 -36.10 -29.59 -4.98
C LEU A 7 -34.73 -29.86 -4.33
N ASN A 8 -34.29 -31.09 -4.42
CA ASN A 8 -32.95 -31.47 -3.98
C ASN A 8 -31.93 -30.83 -4.93
N SER A 9 -31.35 -29.69 -4.56
CA SER A 9 -30.22 -29.10 -5.29
C SER A 9 -28.98 -29.96 -5.06
N GLY A 10 -28.55 -30.68 -6.06
CA GLY A 10 -27.50 -31.71 -5.97
C GLY A 10 -26.10 -31.24 -5.57
N SER A 11 -25.88 -29.96 -5.36
CA SER A 11 -24.68 -29.39 -4.73
C SER A 11 -25.06 -28.12 -3.99
N THR A 12 -24.82 -28.08 -2.68
CA THR A 12 -24.87 -26.82 -1.95
C THR A 12 -23.63 -26.00 -2.28
N ILE A 13 -23.73 -24.66 -2.25
CA ILE A 13 -22.58 -23.75 -2.45
C ILE A 13 -21.40 -24.15 -1.55
N ASP A 14 -21.66 -24.72 -0.38
CA ASP A 14 -20.67 -25.14 0.60
C ASP A 14 -19.87 -26.41 0.21
N THR A 15 -20.18 -27.06 -0.90
CA THR A 15 -19.45 -28.23 -1.41
C THR A 15 -18.58 -27.91 -2.63
N ILE A 16 -18.74 -26.74 -3.22
CA ILE A 16 -17.99 -26.33 -4.42
C ILE A 16 -16.63 -25.79 -3.99
N ILE A 17 -15.56 -26.46 -4.43
CA ILE A 17 -14.18 -26.07 -4.09
C ILE A 17 -13.46 -25.34 -5.23
N ASN A 18 -13.86 -25.52 -6.50
CA ASN A 18 -13.27 -24.74 -7.59
C ASN A 18 -13.75 -23.28 -7.50
N PRO A 19 -12.85 -22.28 -7.40
CA PRO A 19 -13.25 -20.89 -7.20
C PRO A 19 -14.10 -20.32 -8.34
N ARG A 20 -13.88 -20.75 -9.58
CA ARG A 20 -14.65 -20.28 -10.73
C ARG A 20 -16.08 -20.80 -10.69
N ASP A 21 -16.25 -22.08 -10.42
CA ASP A 21 -17.57 -22.72 -10.29
C ASP A 21 -18.31 -22.16 -9.08
N LEU A 22 -17.58 -21.95 -7.97
CA LEU A 22 -18.08 -21.32 -6.77
C LEU A 22 -18.60 -19.90 -7.05
N PHE A 23 -17.83 -19.07 -7.76
CA PHE A 23 -18.26 -17.72 -8.11
C PHE A 23 -19.55 -17.74 -8.93
N GLY A 24 -19.67 -18.66 -9.91
CA GLY A 24 -20.89 -18.84 -10.70
C GLY A 24 -22.12 -19.25 -9.87
N ALA A 25 -21.90 -19.95 -8.73
CA ALA A 25 -22.96 -20.42 -7.84
C ALA A 25 -23.34 -19.43 -6.73
N LEU A 26 -22.50 -18.42 -6.45
CA LEU A 26 -22.79 -17.42 -5.42
C LEU A 26 -24.01 -16.58 -5.79
N PRO A 27 -24.79 -16.10 -4.81
CA PRO A 27 -25.97 -15.24 -5.01
C PRO A 27 -25.53 -13.81 -5.37
N ASN A 28 -24.83 -13.68 -6.50
CA ASN A 28 -24.24 -12.42 -6.95
C ASN A 28 -25.30 -11.35 -7.19
N LYS A 29 -25.03 -10.13 -6.77
CA LYS A 29 -25.83 -8.94 -7.06
C LYS A 29 -25.51 -8.39 -8.45
N GLN A 30 -26.32 -7.42 -8.90
CA GLN A 30 -26.10 -6.73 -10.15
C GLN A 30 -24.67 -6.15 -10.23
N GLY A 31 -23.98 -6.40 -11.33
CA GLY A 31 -22.58 -6.03 -11.55
C GLY A 31 -21.58 -7.19 -11.40
N TYR A 32 -22.00 -8.35 -10.85
CA TYR A 32 -21.16 -9.56 -10.68
C TYR A 32 -21.69 -10.76 -11.48
N THR A 33 -22.38 -10.51 -12.58
CA THR A 33 -23.03 -11.58 -13.37
C THR A 33 -22.03 -12.52 -14.04
N TYR A 34 -20.87 -11.97 -14.44
CA TYR A 34 -19.81 -12.72 -15.10
C TYR A 34 -18.44 -12.43 -14.49
N GLU A 35 -17.61 -13.47 -14.43
CA GLU A 35 -16.20 -13.30 -14.10
C GLU A 35 -15.45 -12.52 -15.17
N ARG A 36 -14.42 -11.78 -14.80
CA ARG A 36 -13.46 -11.21 -15.73
C ARG A 36 -12.47 -12.26 -16.17
N ALA A 37 -11.96 -12.17 -17.41
CA ALA A 37 -11.01 -13.13 -17.95
C ALA A 37 -9.77 -13.30 -17.03
N SER A 38 -9.23 -12.18 -16.51
CA SER A 38 -8.11 -12.20 -15.57
C SER A 38 -8.42 -12.91 -14.24
N GLN A 39 -9.64 -12.79 -13.72
CA GLN A 39 -10.08 -13.50 -12.52
C GLN A 39 -10.17 -15.01 -12.76
N ALA A 40 -10.81 -15.41 -13.88
CA ALA A 40 -10.96 -16.82 -14.24
C ALA A 40 -9.60 -17.52 -14.40
N GLU A 41 -8.64 -16.82 -15.01
CA GLU A 41 -7.29 -17.32 -15.20
C GLU A 41 -6.53 -17.46 -13.88
N VAL A 42 -6.60 -16.46 -13.01
CA VAL A 42 -5.96 -16.51 -11.68
C VAL A 42 -6.57 -17.60 -10.81
N TRP A 43 -7.91 -17.77 -10.81
CA TRP A 43 -8.55 -18.86 -10.06
C TRP A 43 -8.13 -20.24 -10.56
N LYS A 44 -7.99 -20.42 -11.88
CA LYS A 44 -7.51 -21.70 -12.46
C LYS A 44 -6.08 -21.99 -11.97
N GLN A 45 -5.16 -21.05 -12.15
CA GLN A 45 -3.76 -21.22 -11.72
C GLN A 45 -3.66 -21.46 -10.21
N TRP A 46 -4.43 -20.70 -9.41
CA TRP A 46 -4.44 -20.87 -7.95
C TRP A 46 -4.98 -22.25 -7.56
N PHE A 47 -6.05 -22.72 -8.21
CA PHE A 47 -6.66 -24.01 -7.89
C PHE A 47 -5.70 -25.19 -8.14
N GLU A 48 -4.88 -25.09 -9.18
CA GLU A 48 -3.83 -26.06 -9.49
C GLU A 48 -2.71 -26.07 -8.44
N LYS A 49 -2.40 -24.90 -7.86
CA LYS A 49 -1.32 -24.70 -6.87
C LYS A 49 -1.80 -24.59 -5.43
N ARG A 50 -3.08 -24.78 -5.14
CA ARG A 50 -3.71 -24.45 -3.84
C ARG A 50 -3.15 -25.18 -2.62
N ASP A 51 -2.38 -26.24 -2.84
CA ASP A 51 -1.71 -26.96 -1.75
C ASP A 51 -0.33 -26.40 -1.41
N ASP A 52 0.17 -25.46 -2.20
CA ASP A 52 1.39 -24.71 -1.90
C ASP A 52 1.13 -23.78 -0.70
N GLN A 53 2.08 -23.76 0.25
CA GLN A 53 1.92 -22.98 1.48
C GLN A 53 1.89 -21.47 1.20
N ASN A 54 2.72 -20.98 0.29
CA ASN A 54 2.88 -19.56 0.00
C ASN A 54 2.71 -19.33 -1.49
N ILE A 55 1.73 -18.51 -1.86
CA ILE A 55 1.42 -18.15 -3.24
C ILE A 55 1.35 -16.61 -3.34
N ILE A 56 2.00 -16.06 -4.35
CA ILE A 56 1.93 -14.64 -4.67
C ILE A 56 1.00 -14.48 -5.88
N ILE A 57 -0.03 -13.66 -5.74
CA ILE A 57 -0.96 -13.31 -6.83
C ILE A 57 -0.70 -11.86 -7.22
N LYS A 58 -0.27 -11.64 -8.46
CA LYS A 58 -0.07 -10.31 -9.04
C LYS A 58 -1.21 -9.97 -9.98
N MET A 59 -1.95 -8.94 -9.64
CA MET A 59 -3.05 -8.42 -10.46
C MET A 59 -3.02 -6.89 -10.42
N ASN A 60 -3.40 -6.26 -11.51
CA ASN A 60 -3.51 -4.79 -11.57
C ASN A 60 -4.55 -4.25 -10.59
N THR A 61 -4.38 -3.00 -10.20
CA THR A 61 -5.41 -2.26 -9.46
C THR A 61 -6.68 -2.21 -10.33
N GLY A 62 -7.84 -2.46 -9.71
CA GLY A 62 -9.11 -2.47 -10.43
C GLY A 62 -9.48 -3.77 -11.16
N SER A 63 -8.60 -4.77 -11.22
CA SER A 63 -8.88 -6.08 -11.83
C SER A 63 -9.83 -6.98 -11.01
N GLY A 64 -10.27 -6.52 -9.84
CA GLY A 64 -11.17 -7.28 -8.96
C GLY A 64 -10.46 -8.26 -8.03
N LYS A 65 -9.26 -7.91 -7.54
CA LYS A 65 -8.50 -8.69 -6.55
C LYS A 65 -9.33 -9.13 -5.35
N THR A 66 -10.13 -8.22 -4.80
CA THR A 66 -10.98 -8.49 -3.62
C THR A 66 -11.92 -9.67 -3.85
N VAL A 67 -12.57 -9.71 -5.02
CA VAL A 67 -13.44 -10.83 -5.42
C VAL A 67 -12.64 -12.13 -5.52
N VAL A 68 -11.45 -12.07 -6.11
CA VAL A 68 -10.55 -13.24 -6.22
C VAL A 68 -10.20 -13.77 -4.83
N GLY A 69 -9.76 -12.91 -3.92
CA GLY A 69 -9.34 -13.30 -2.58
C GLY A 69 -10.49 -13.86 -1.73
N LEU A 70 -11.67 -13.22 -1.75
CA LEU A 70 -12.86 -13.71 -1.03
C LEU A 70 -13.30 -15.09 -1.54
N THR A 71 -13.29 -15.29 -2.86
CA THR A 71 -13.68 -16.57 -3.46
C THR A 71 -12.65 -17.68 -3.13
N ILE A 72 -11.36 -17.37 -3.11
CA ILE A 72 -10.29 -18.28 -2.67
C ILE A 72 -10.50 -18.70 -1.21
N LEU A 73 -10.82 -17.75 -0.32
CA LEU A 73 -11.07 -18.08 1.10
C LEU A 73 -12.34 -18.92 1.27
N LYS A 74 -13.41 -18.60 0.56
CA LYS A 74 -14.63 -19.43 0.60
C LYS A 74 -14.38 -20.84 0.06
N SER A 75 -13.65 -20.97 -1.03
CA SER A 75 -13.17 -22.26 -1.55
C SER A 75 -12.40 -23.05 -0.49
N SER A 76 -11.46 -22.38 0.20
CA SER A 76 -10.67 -23.02 1.26
C SER A 76 -11.51 -23.45 2.46
N LEU A 77 -12.56 -22.68 2.83
CA LEU A 77 -13.52 -23.09 3.86
C LEU A 77 -14.30 -24.35 3.42
N ASN A 78 -14.71 -24.41 2.16
CA ASN A 78 -15.41 -25.59 1.60
C ASN A 78 -14.51 -26.83 1.56
N GLU A 79 -13.19 -26.66 1.44
CA GLU A 79 -12.17 -27.72 1.57
C GLU A 79 -11.82 -28.06 3.04
N LEU A 80 -12.48 -27.45 4.03
CA LEU A 80 -12.16 -27.60 5.46
C LEU A 80 -10.74 -27.14 5.82
N LYS A 81 -10.21 -26.14 5.13
CA LYS A 81 -8.88 -25.51 5.36
C LYS A 81 -9.00 -24.20 6.15
N GLY A 82 -10.09 -24.03 6.91
CA GLY A 82 -10.28 -22.90 7.82
C GLY A 82 -9.56 -23.06 9.16
N PRO A 83 -9.67 -22.08 10.05
CA PRO A 83 -10.31 -20.75 9.86
C PRO A 83 -9.68 -19.90 8.75
N ALA A 84 -10.47 -19.01 8.12
CA ALA A 84 -10.04 -18.21 6.98
C ALA A 84 -10.07 -16.71 7.29
N ILE A 85 -9.00 -16.01 6.93
CA ILE A 85 -8.85 -14.57 7.21
C ILE A 85 -8.55 -13.80 5.93
N TYR A 86 -9.27 -12.68 5.74
CA TYR A 86 -8.96 -11.66 4.74
C TYR A 86 -8.35 -10.45 5.44
N VAL A 87 -7.11 -10.12 5.09
CA VAL A 87 -6.33 -9.05 5.72
C VAL A 87 -6.05 -7.93 4.73
N VAL A 88 -6.25 -6.70 5.19
CA VAL A 88 -5.99 -5.46 4.44
C VAL A 88 -5.14 -4.49 5.27
N PRO A 89 -4.53 -3.47 4.66
CA PRO A 89 -3.68 -2.52 5.37
C PRO A 89 -4.39 -1.71 6.48
N ASP A 90 -5.61 -1.24 6.22
CA ASP A 90 -6.32 -0.30 7.09
C ASP A 90 -7.83 -0.55 7.19
N ASN A 91 -8.51 0.20 8.06
CA ASN A 91 -9.94 0.06 8.31
C ASN A 91 -10.81 0.52 7.12
N PHE A 92 -10.33 1.46 6.32
CA PHE A 92 -11.07 1.92 5.15
C PHE A 92 -11.24 0.77 4.15
N LEU A 93 -10.16 0.04 3.89
CA LEU A 93 -10.19 -1.15 3.02
C LEU A 93 -10.99 -2.31 3.64
N VAL A 94 -11.01 -2.45 4.98
CA VAL A 94 -11.89 -3.43 5.66
C VAL A 94 -13.34 -3.20 5.25
N ASN A 95 -13.82 -1.95 5.27
CA ASN A 95 -15.20 -1.62 4.89
C ASN A 95 -15.49 -1.92 3.41
N GLN A 96 -14.52 -1.71 2.53
CA GLN A 96 -14.65 -2.09 1.12
C GLN A 96 -14.79 -3.60 0.93
N VAL A 97 -13.95 -4.39 1.60
CA VAL A 97 -14.01 -5.87 1.55
C VAL A 97 -15.32 -6.39 2.12
N ILE A 98 -15.84 -5.78 3.20
CA ILE A 98 -17.14 -6.12 3.79
C ILE A 98 -18.25 -5.89 2.76
N ASN A 99 -18.25 -4.79 2.05
CA ASN A 99 -19.25 -4.49 1.03
C ASN A 99 -19.17 -5.50 -0.13
N GLU A 100 -17.96 -5.88 -0.56
CA GLU A 100 -17.76 -6.92 -1.56
C GLU A 100 -18.27 -8.29 -1.08
N ALA A 101 -17.95 -8.70 0.15
CA ALA A 101 -18.43 -9.95 0.73
C ALA A 101 -19.97 -10.00 0.79
N LYS A 102 -20.63 -8.89 1.17
CA LYS A 102 -22.10 -8.77 1.14
C LYS A 102 -22.64 -8.89 -0.28
N ASN A 103 -22.00 -8.23 -1.25
CA ASN A 103 -22.42 -8.28 -2.65
C ASN A 103 -22.32 -9.71 -3.23
N LEU A 104 -21.30 -10.46 -2.83
CA LEU A 104 -21.10 -11.85 -3.24
C LEU A 104 -21.97 -12.84 -2.43
N GLY A 105 -22.59 -12.41 -1.33
CA GLY A 105 -23.32 -13.30 -0.43
C GLY A 105 -22.43 -14.26 0.34
N ILE A 106 -21.16 -13.89 0.59
CA ILE A 106 -20.20 -14.67 1.37
C ILE A 106 -20.31 -14.31 2.85
N ALA A 107 -20.46 -15.32 3.71
CA ALA A 107 -20.55 -15.11 5.16
C ALA A 107 -19.21 -14.63 5.74
N PHE A 108 -19.26 -13.59 6.54
CA PHE A 108 -18.07 -12.97 7.16
C PHE A 108 -18.34 -12.45 8.56
N THR A 109 -17.28 -12.17 9.29
CA THR A 109 -17.28 -11.50 10.58
C THR A 109 -16.09 -10.55 10.71
N ILE A 110 -16.18 -9.58 11.61
CA ILE A 110 -15.06 -8.70 12.02
C ILE A 110 -14.56 -9.04 13.42
N ASP A 111 -15.22 -10.01 14.10
CA ASP A 111 -14.88 -10.46 15.44
C ASP A 111 -14.08 -11.77 15.39
N GLU A 112 -12.81 -11.73 15.80
CA GLU A 112 -11.92 -12.87 15.85
C GLU A 112 -12.36 -13.92 16.91
N THR A 113 -13.33 -13.59 17.76
CA THR A 113 -13.89 -14.51 18.75
C THR A 113 -15.14 -15.23 18.26
N SER A 114 -15.68 -14.86 17.10
CA SER A 114 -16.88 -15.47 16.50
C SER A 114 -16.77 -16.99 16.41
N THR A 115 -17.82 -17.68 16.81
CA THR A 115 -17.94 -19.15 16.65
C THR A 115 -17.99 -19.53 15.17
N GLY A 116 -18.61 -18.71 14.32
CA GLY A 116 -18.66 -18.91 12.88
C GLY A 116 -17.28 -18.90 12.24
N PHE A 117 -16.43 -17.93 12.62
CA PHE A 117 -15.04 -17.87 12.19
C PHE A 117 -14.25 -19.11 12.65
N ARG A 118 -14.30 -19.42 13.95
CA ARG A 118 -13.52 -20.54 14.53
C ARG A 118 -13.95 -21.90 13.98
N SER A 119 -15.22 -22.05 13.62
CA SER A 119 -15.75 -23.28 13.01
C SER A 119 -15.57 -23.33 11.48
N GLY A 120 -14.97 -22.33 10.86
CA GLY A 120 -14.76 -22.28 9.41
C GLY A 120 -16.02 -22.01 8.59
N LYS A 121 -17.03 -21.36 9.17
CA LYS A 121 -18.27 -20.97 8.46
C LYS A 121 -18.26 -19.54 7.96
N GLU A 122 -17.47 -18.67 8.58
CA GLU A 122 -17.34 -17.26 8.26
C GLU A 122 -15.89 -16.90 8.00
N ILE A 123 -15.66 -15.95 7.09
CA ILE A 123 -14.35 -15.34 6.85
C ILE A 123 -14.17 -14.18 7.83
N LEU A 124 -13.08 -14.15 8.59
CA LEU A 124 -12.70 -12.97 9.35
C LEU A 124 -12.13 -11.92 8.39
N ILE A 125 -12.72 -10.73 8.36
CA ILE A 125 -12.20 -9.58 7.61
C ILE A 125 -11.61 -8.60 8.62
N CYS A 126 -10.33 -8.26 8.48
CA CYS A 126 -9.67 -7.36 9.41
C CYS A 126 -8.49 -6.61 8.76
N ASN A 127 -8.02 -5.56 9.42
CA ASN A 127 -6.77 -4.93 9.06
C ASN A 127 -5.56 -5.70 9.63
N ILE A 128 -4.39 -5.45 9.06
CA ILE A 128 -3.15 -6.13 9.46
C ILE A 128 -2.76 -5.82 10.92
N PHE A 129 -3.14 -4.65 11.45
CA PHE A 129 -2.90 -4.28 12.83
C PHE A 129 -3.56 -5.26 13.82
N LYS A 130 -4.77 -5.79 13.51
CA LYS A 130 -5.42 -6.79 14.36
C LYS A 130 -4.58 -8.07 14.46
N LEU A 131 -3.89 -8.42 13.40
CA LEU A 131 -3.04 -9.61 13.35
C LEU A 131 -1.67 -9.38 13.99
N VAL A 132 -1.05 -8.22 13.72
CA VAL A 132 0.32 -7.91 14.09
C VAL A 132 0.35 -6.73 15.05
N ASN A 133 0.33 -7.01 16.34
CA ASN A 133 0.58 -6.06 17.45
C ASN A 133 0.88 -6.83 18.74
N GLY A 134 1.42 -6.16 19.74
CA GLY A 134 1.83 -6.78 21.00
C GLY A 134 0.71 -7.36 21.87
N LYS A 135 -0.56 -7.11 21.53
CA LYS A 135 -1.75 -7.67 22.18
C LYS A 135 -2.54 -8.62 21.27
N SER A 136 -1.96 -8.99 20.13
CA SER A 136 -2.62 -9.87 19.17
C SER A 136 -2.95 -11.23 19.77
N LYS A 137 -4.16 -11.70 19.49
CA LYS A 137 -4.61 -13.06 19.86
C LYS A 137 -4.10 -14.15 18.89
N PHE A 138 -3.30 -13.76 17.90
CA PHE A 138 -2.75 -14.64 16.86
C PHE A 138 -1.33 -15.12 17.18
N GLY A 139 -1.01 -15.28 18.46
CA GLY A 139 0.24 -15.90 18.90
C GLY A 139 1.24 -14.98 19.60
N VAL A 140 0.81 -13.78 20.03
CA VAL A 140 1.57 -12.93 20.92
C VAL A 140 1.04 -13.08 22.34
N GLY A 141 1.41 -14.15 23.02
CA GLY A 141 0.93 -14.47 24.36
C GLY A 141 0.47 -15.92 24.51
N GLU A 142 -0.27 -16.22 25.59
CA GLU A 142 -0.67 -17.60 25.92
C GLU A 142 -1.82 -18.15 25.04
N LYS A 143 -2.65 -17.27 24.49
CA LYS A 143 -3.81 -17.68 23.66
C LYS A 143 -3.52 -17.46 22.19
N THR A 144 -3.57 -18.54 21.42
CA THR A 144 -3.35 -18.54 19.99
C THR A 144 -4.62 -18.96 19.26
N ILE A 145 -5.03 -18.16 18.27
CA ILE A 145 -6.11 -18.50 17.34
C ILE A 145 -5.46 -19.04 16.07
N ASP A 146 -5.71 -20.29 15.74
CA ASP A 146 -5.17 -20.93 14.55
C ASP A 146 -5.76 -20.31 13.27
N ILE A 147 -4.93 -20.27 12.23
CA ILE A 147 -5.30 -19.82 10.89
C ILE A 147 -5.04 -20.97 9.91
N GLY A 148 -6.07 -21.39 9.20
CA GLY A 148 -5.93 -22.40 8.15
C GLY A 148 -5.52 -21.78 6.81
N THR A 149 -6.23 -20.71 6.39
CA THR A 149 -5.96 -19.98 5.15
C THR A 149 -6.02 -18.48 5.40
N ILE A 150 -5.05 -17.74 4.84
CA ILE A 150 -5.01 -16.28 4.90
C ILE A 150 -4.80 -15.69 3.51
N VAL A 151 -5.55 -14.64 3.21
CA VAL A 151 -5.29 -13.73 2.10
C VAL A 151 -4.81 -12.40 2.67
N ILE A 152 -3.65 -11.93 2.25
CA ILE A 152 -3.11 -10.61 2.58
C ILE A 152 -3.20 -9.77 1.32
N ASP A 153 -4.20 -8.91 1.27
CA ASP A 153 -4.44 -8.01 0.12
C ASP A 153 -3.64 -6.72 0.28
N ASP A 154 -3.16 -6.21 -0.83
CA ASP A 154 -2.18 -5.11 -0.88
C ASP A 154 -1.00 -5.36 0.08
N ALA A 155 -0.36 -6.52 -0.11
CA ALA A 155 0.66 -7.03 0.81
C ALA A 155 1.78 -6.02 1.09
N HIS A 156 2.13 -5.15 0.12
CA HIS A 156 3.16 -4.12 0.30
C HIS A 156 2.71 -2.99 1.23
N ALA A 157 1.46 -2.55 1.13
CA ALA A 157 0.91 -1.57 2.07
C ALA A 157 0.77 -2.17 3.49
N CYS A 158 0.48 -3.48 3.59
CA CYS A 158 0.51 -4.19 4.88
C CYS A 158 1.90 -4.17 5.53
N LEU A 159 2.99 -4.21 4.73
CA LEU A 159 4.35 -4.19 5.27
C LEU A 159 4.66 -2.90 6.03
N GLU A 160 4.23 -1.74 5.54
CA GLU A 160 4.45 -0.46 6.23
C GLU A 160 3.80 -0.47 7.63
N THR A 161 2.58 -1.03 7.73
CA THR A 161 1.90 -1.19 9.02
C THR A 161 2.61 -2.20 9.91
N ILE A 162 3.06 -3.33 9.38
CA ILE A 162 3.85 -4.32 10.13
C ILE A 162 5.11 -3.68 10.70
N GLU A 163 5.89 -2.99 9.88
CA GLU A 163 7.11 -2.30 10.31
C GLU A 163 6.83 -1.32 11.45
N SER A 164 5.72 -0.58 11.38
CA SER A 164 5.33 0.36 12.43
C SER A 164 5.03 -0.32 13.76
N GLN A 165 4.54 -1.57 13.75
CA GLN A 165 4.27 -2.34 14.97
C GLN A 165 5.54 -2.91 15.61
N PHE A 166 6.56 -3.21 14.80
CA PHE A 166 7.88 -3.62 15.29
C PHE A 166 8.81 -2.42 15.53
N LYS A 167 8.25 -1.23 15.74
CA LYS A 167 8.98 -0.02 16.06
C LYS A 167 8.56 0.50 17.43
N ILE A 168 9.54 0.79 18.30
CA ILE A 168 9.33 1.56 19.53
C ILE A 168 9.72 3.00 19.22
N ASN A 169 8.80 3.93 19.45
CA ASN A 169 9.02 5.37 19.29
C ASN A 169 8.75 6.10 20.61
N ILE A 170 9.76 6.78 21.13
CA ILE A 170 9.72 7.47 22.42
C ILE A 170 9.94 8.96 22.17
N SER A 171 8.87 9.76 22.27
CA SER A 171 8.93 11.21 22.13
C SER A 171 9.80 11.85 23.21
N ASN A 172 10.42 12.98 22.93
CA ASN A 172 11.21 13.76 23.88
C ASN A 172 10.37 14.29 25.06
N SER A 173 9.04 14.33 24.95
CA SER A 173 8.12 14.62 26.05
C SER A 173 7.92 13.44 27.01
N ASN A 174 8.30 12.22 26.61
CA ASN A 174 8.21 11.03 27.46
C ASN A 174 9.38 10.99 28.45
N SER A 175 9.12 10.60 29.71
CA SER A 175 10.14 10.51 30.75
C SER A 175 11.29 9.54 30.43
N MET A 176 11.02 8.49 29.66
CA MET A 176 12.03 7.51 29.23
C MET A 176 13.05 8.10 28.26
N TYR A 177 12.72 9.14 27.50
CA TYR A 177 13.61 9.76 26.53
C TYR A 177 14.93 10.22 27.15
N LYS A 178 14.86 11.02 28.22
CA LYS A 178 16.04 11.53 28.91
C LYS A 178 16.88 10.41 29.53
N THR A 179 16.23 9.37 30.05
CA THR A 179 16.92 8.21 30.61
C THR A 179 17.72 7.48 29.53
N LEU A 180 17.10 7.19 28.37
CA LEU A 180 17.77 6.54 27.24
C LEU A 180 18.89 7.40 26.65
N LEU A 181 18.62 8.71 26.47
CA LEU A 181 19.65 9.63 26.00
C LEU A 181 20.89 9.59 26.92
N ASN A 182 20.70 9.68 28.23
CA ASN A 182 21.80 9.64 29.20
C ASN A 182 22.57 8.30 29.20
N ILE A 183 21.89 7.18 28.93
CA ILE A 183 22.52 5.86 28.82
C ILE A 183 23.49 5.83 27.63
N PHE A 184 23.13 6.46 26.49
CA PHE A 184 23.88 6.33 25.24
C PHE A 184 24.74 7.55 24.91
N LEU A 185 24.49 8.71 25.51
CA LEU A 185 25.21 9.95 25.22
C LEU A 185 26.74 9.84 25.33
N PRO A 186 27.33 9.16 26.36
CA PRO A 186 28.77 8.97 26.40
C PRO A 186 29.32 8.25 25.18
N SER A 187 28.66 7.18 24.75
CA SER A 187 29.09 6.38 23.59
C SER A 187 28.88 7.11 22.26
N ILE A 188 27.85 7.95 22.17
CA ILE A 188 27.63 8.82 21.00
C ILE A 188 28.74 9.87 20.93
N LYS A 189 29.10 10.49 22.07
CA LYS A 189 30.22 11.45 22.14
C LYS A 189 31.57 10.82 21.76
N GLU A 190 31.78 9.57 22.14
CA GLU A 190 32.97 8.82 21.77
C GLU A 190 33.06 8.62 20.24
N GLN A 191 31.94 8.33 19.58
CA GLN A 191 31.86 8.17 18.12
C GLN A 191 31.89 9.51 17.37
N SER A 192 31.19 10.51 17.89
CA SER A 192 31.08 11.86 17.31
C SER A 192 30.79 12.88 18.40
N GLN A 193 31.86 13.59 18.80
CA GLN A 193 31.77 14.62 19.85
C GLN A 193 30.74 15.70 19.48
N THR A 194 30.73 16.14 18.22
CA THR A 194 29.79 17.15 17.72
C THR A 194 28.34 16.72 17.88
N LYS A 195 27.98 15.54 17.34
CA LYS A 195 26.60 15.02 17.45
C LYS A 195 26.18 14.80 18.91
N GLY A 196 27.09 14.36 19.76
CA GLY A 196 26.79 14.19 21.17
C GLY A 196 26.49 15.52 21.87
N ILE A 197 27.26 16.59 21.59
CA ILE A 197 27.00 17.94 22.12
C ILE A 197 25.69 18.52 21.59
N GLU A 198 25.41 18.34 20.30
CA GLU A 198 24.18 18.78 19.66
C GLU A 198 22.95 18.13 20.30
N LEU A 199 22.96 16.80 20.52
CA LEU A 199 21.87 16.09 21.21
C LEU A 199 21.70 16.54 22.66
N GLU A 200 22.82 16.69 23.39
CA GLU A 200 22.80 17.16 24.79
C GLU A 200 22.14 18.55 24.91
N ASN A 201 22.39 19.42 23.93
CA ASN A 201 21.82 20.76 23.85
C ASN A 201 20.47 20.81 23.10
N SER A 202 19.88 19.66 22.75
CA SER A 202 18.62 19.56 22.00
C SER A 202 18.62 20.41 20.72
N GLN A 203 19.73 20.43 19.99
CA GLN A 203 19.81 21.19 18.74
C GLN A 203 18.86 20.61 17.68
N PRO A 204 18.04 21.45 17.01
CA PRO A 204 17.09 20.99 16.01
C PRO A 204 17.73 20.19 14.88
N ASN A 205 17.03 19.15 14.43
CA ASN A 205 17.42 18.27 13.31
C ASN A 205 18.71 17.46 13.54
N THR A 206 19.16 17.33 14.79
CA THR A 206 20.27 16.41 15.11
C THR A 206 19.76 14.99 15.16
N ILE A 207 20.44 14.09 14.44
CA ILE A 207 20.15 12.65 14.40
C ILE A 207 21.44 11.88 14.61
N ALA A 208 21.46 10.93 15.53
CA ALA A 208 22.58 10.04 15.79
C ALA A 208 22.12 8.57 15.91
N LEU A 209 22.83 7.69 15.20
CA LEU A 209 22.71 6.24 15.41
C LEU A 209 23.49 5.86 16.67
N VAL A 210 22.86 5.16 17.59
CA VAL A 210 23.54 4.56 18.74
C VAL A 210 24.51 3.49 18.24
N PRO A 211 25.80 3.53 18.64
CA PRO A 211 26.77 2.51 18.25
C PRO A 211 26.27 1.11 18.65
N PHE A 212 26.39 0.12 17.74
CA PHE A 212 25.87 -1.24 17.97
C PHE A 212 26.47 -1.90 19.22
N TRP A 213 27.73 -1.63 19.51
CA TRP A 213 28.42 -2.13 20.71
C TRP A 213 27.85 -1.48 21.98
N ALA A 214 27.53 -0.20 21.97
CA ALA A 214 26.90 0.51 23.08
C ALA A 214 25.49 -0.03 23.33
N TRP A 215 24.69 -0.23 22.27
CA TRP A 215 23.39 -0.88 22.34
C TRP A 215 23.47 -2.24 23.00
N LYS A 216 24.37 -3.11 22.53
CA LYS A 216 24.58 -4.44 23.06
C LYS A 216 24.98 -4.41 24.54
N ASN A 217 25.91 -3.53 24.94
CA ASN A 217 26.40 -3.43 26.30
C ASN A 217 25.35 -2.91 27.30
N LYS A 218 24.40 -2.10 26.82
CA LYS A 218 23.33 -1.49 27.62
C LYS A 218 21.97 -2.17 27.51
N LEU A 219 21.90 -3.30 26.83
CA LEU A 219 20.65 -4.02 26.57
C LEU A 219 19.87 -4.36 27.84
N SER A 220 20.56 -4.75 28.91
CA SER A 220 19.93 -5.04 30.21
C SER A 220 19.29 -3.80 30.82
N ASP A 221 19.97 -2.65 30.77
CA ASP A 221 19.48 -1.38 31.31
C ASP A 221 18.22 -0.94 30.55
N VAL A 222 18.25 -1.04 29.21
CA VAL A 222 17.09 -0.73 28.33
C VAL A 222 15.92 -1.68 28.60
N THR A 223 16.18 -2.97 28.69
CA THR A 223 15.14 -3.98 28.96
C THR A 223 14.47 -3.72 30.32
N ASN A 224 15.26 -3.45 31.35
CA ASN A 224 14.74 -3.13 32.68
C ASN A 224 13.89 -1.84 32.69
N LEU A 225 14.32 -0.81 31.94
CA LEU A 225 13.55 0.41 31.77
C LEU A 225 12.20 0.13 31.13
N PHE A 226 12.17 -0.67 30.06
CA PHE A 226 10.92 -1.00 29.32
C PHE A 226 10.00 -1.90 30.14
N VAL A 227 10.52 -2.85 30.88
CA VAL A 227 9.72 -3.71 31.77
C VAL A 227 9.04 -2.87 32.87
N LYS A 228 9.76 -1.90 33.44
CA LYS A 228 9.20 -0.99 34.45
C LYS A 228 8.10 -0.07 33.90
N ASN A 229 8.15 0.25 32.61
CA ASN A 229 7.23 1.14 31.91
C ASN A 229 6.34 0.42 30.88
N ASN A 230 6.06 -0.86 31.05
CA ASN A 230 5.39 -1.71 30.07
C ASN A 230 3.93 -1.32 29.75
N THR A 231 3.32 -0.43 30.55
CA THR A 231 1.98 0.13 30.32
C THR A 231 2.01 1.44 29.56
N ASP A 232 3.20 1.99 29.28
CA ASP A 232 3.34 3.21 28.49
C ASP A 232 2.86 3.00 27.07
N GLN A 233 2.19 4.01 26.51
CA GLN A 233 1.60 3.94 25.16
C GLN A 233 2.64 3.69 24.06
N SER A 234 3.87 4.14 24.25
CA SER A 234 4.98 3.89 23.31
C SER A 234 5.48 2.44 23.30
N LEU A 235 5.16 1.66 24.34
CA LEU A 235 5.65 0.30 24.53
C LEU A 235 4.58 -0.78 24.39
N ILE A 236 3.34 -0.47 24.74
CA ILE A 236 2.27 -1.44 24.98
C ILE A 236 1.98 -2.38 23.78
N PHE A 237 2.18 -1.90 22.54
CA PHE A 237 1.95 -2.69 21.33
C PHE A 237 3.23 -3.18 20.66
N SER A 238 4.35 -2.51 20.86
CA SER A 238 5.60 -2.83 20.16
C SER A 238 6.58 -3.63 21.02
N PHE A 239 6.68 -3.31 22.31
CA PHE A 239 7.64 -4.00 23.19
C PHE A 239 7.39 -5.51 23.34
N PRO A 240 6.13 -6.02 23.46
CA PRO A 240 5.88 -7.47 23.50
C PRO A 240 6.35 -8.20 22.23
N LEU A 241 6.32 -7.54 21.07
CA LEU A 241 6.83 -8.08 19.81
C LEU A 241 8.36 -8.14 19.79
N LEU A 242 9.02 -7.14 20.37
CA LEU A 242 10.47 -6.95 20.30
C LEU A 242 11.25 -7.47 21.50
N LYS A 243 10.60 -7.80 22.61
CA LYS A 243 11.23 -8.11 23.89
C LYS A 243 12.37 -9.13 23.77
N GLU A 244 12.18 -10.19 23.01
CA GLU A 244 13.17 -11.24 22.82
C GLU A 244 14.17 -10.94 21.70
N HIS A 245 13.89 -9.92 20.89
CA HIS A 245 14.66 -9.53 19.72
C HIS A 245 15.39 -8.18 19.87
N LEU A 246 15.32 -7.53 21.04
CA LEU A 246 15.95 -6.23 21.28
C LEU A 246 17.45 -6.23 20.93
N LYS A 247 18.15 -7.35 21.11
CA LYS A 247 19.57 -7.49 20.74
C LYS A 247 19.84 -7.29 19.25
N LEU A 248 18.84 -7.50 18.39
CA LEU A 248 18.88 -7.35 16.94
C LEU A 248 18.31 -6.02 16.46
N CYS A 249 17.94 -5.15 17.41
CA CYS A 249 17.45 -3.83 17.09
C CYS A 249 18.60 -2.82 16.99
N GLN A 250 18.34 -1.77 16.25
CA GLN A 250 19.12 -0.54 16.21
C GLN A 250 18.33 0.59 16.87
N CYS A 251 19.04 1.56 17.41
CA CYS A 251 18.47 2.71 18.10
C CYS A 251 18.98 3.99 17.47
N VAL A 252 18.06 4.87 17.09
CA VAL A 252 18.37 6.21 16.58
C VAL A 252 17.80 7.23 17.54
N ILE A 253 18.60 8.23 17.90
CA ILE A 253 18.20 9.32 18.80
C ILE A 253 18.21 10.63 18.01
N SER A 254 17.12 11.38 18.11
CA SER A 254 17.03 12.75 17.59
C SER A 254 16.65 13.72 18.69
N ASP A 255 16.65 15.00 18.38
CA ASP A 255 16.15 16.07 19.27
C ASP A 255 14.66 15.90 19.64
N LYS A 256 13.88 15.17 18.85
CA LYS A 256 12.42 15.01 18.99
C LYS A 256 12.01 13.68 19.59
N GLU A 257 12.72 12.60 19.26
CA GLU A 257 12.31 11.24 19.59
C GLU A 257 13.48 10.24 19.54
N ILE A 258 13.26 9.09 20.14
CA ILE A 258 14.12 7.91 20.02
C ILE A 258 13.34 6.84 19.27
N GLU A 259 13.94 6.31 18.21
CA GLU A 259 13.40 5.23 17.43
C GLU A 259 14.23 3.95 17.62
N ILE A 260 13.55 2.83 17.95
CA ILE A 260 14.17 1.51 18.08
C ILE A 260 13.46 0.57 17.14
N THR A 261 14.20 0.00 16.18
CA THR A 261 13.70 -0.86 15.12
C THR A 261 14.58 -2.09 14.95
N PRO A 262 14.03 -3.27 14.64
CA PRO A 262 14.83 -4.43 14.29
C PRO A 262 15.40 -4.27 12.87
N HIS A 263 16.56 -4.87 12.60
CA HIS A 263 17.12 -4.94 11.25
C HIS A 263 16.24 -5.76 10.29
N ASN A 264 15.65 -6.83 10.79
CA ASN A 264 14.70 -7.67 10.09
C ASN A 264 13.48 -7.84 11.00
N ILE A 265 12.30 -7.84 10.40
CA ILE A 265 11.04 -8.01 11.14
C ILE A 265 10.95 -9.45 11.66
N PRO A 266 10.90 -9.69 12.98
CA PRO A 266 10.75 -11.03 13.54
C PRO A 266 9.28 -11.47 13.48
N ILE A 267 8.77 -11.70 12.25
CA ILE A 267 7.35 -12.02 11.99
C ILE A 267 6.93 -13.35 12.60
N GLU A 268 7.86 -14.24 12.87
CA GLU A 268 7.66 -15.51 13.59
C GLU A 268 7.11 -15.33 15.00
N ARG A 269 7.18 -14.13 15.55
CA ARG A 269 6.48 -13.78 16.81
C ARG A 269 4.96 -13.89 16.69
N ILE A 270 4.42 -13.87 15.50
CA ILE A 270 3.00 -14.10 15.21
C ILE A 270 2.85 -15.58 14.82
N THR A 271 2.84 -16.44 15.82
CA THR A 271 2.86 -17.90 15.62
C THR A 271 1.76 -18.43 14.71
N SER A 272 0.55 -17.87 14.79
CA SER A 272 -0.55 -18.27 13.91
C SER A 272 -0.26 -17.98 12.44
N LEU A 273 0.44 -16.87 12.15
CA LEU A 273 0.84 -16.54 10.78
C LEU A 273 1.93 -17.50 10.29
N GLU A 274 2.89 -17.85 11.14
CA GLU A 274 3.96 -18.78 10.79
C GLU A 274 3.41 -20.18 10.47
N THR A 275 2.50 -20.68 11.32
CA THR A 275 1.92 -22.03 11.19
C THR A 275 0.81 -22.15 10.14
N THR A 276 0.35 -21.04 9.57
CA THR A 276 -0.70 -21.02 8.53
C THR A 276 -0.31 -21.89 7.34
N LYS A 277 -1.24 -22.76 6.92
CA LYS A 277 -0.99 -23.74 5.86
C LYS A 277 -1.10 -23.16 4.45
N ARG A 278 -1.98 -22.18 4.25
CA ARG A 278 -2.18 -21.47 2.96
C ARG A 278 -2.09 -19.98 3.17
N LYS A 279 -1.05 -19.36 2.60
CA LYS A 279 -0.84 -17.91 2.62
C LYS A 279 -0.86 -17.40 1.19
N VAL A 280 -1.78 -16.52 0.90
CA VAL A 280 -1.92 -15.87 -0.40
C VAL A 280 -1.61 -14.40 -0.24
N PHE A 281 -0.55 -13.95 -0.89
CA PHE A 281 -0.11 -12.56 -0.90
C PHE A 281 -0.59 -11.91 -2.20
N MET A 282 -1.53 -10.98 -2.10
CA MET A 282 -2.05 -10.28 -3.26
C MET A 282 -1.34 -8.94 -3.39
N THR A 283 -0.74 -8.70 -4.54
CA THR A 283 0.02 -7.49 -4.80
C THR A 283 -0.39 -6.86 -6.13
N ALA A 284 -0.09 -5.58 -6.31
CA ALA A 284 -0.06 -4.98 -7.64
C ALA A 284 1.13 -5.58 -8.42
N THR A 285 1.10 -5.48 -9.74
CA THR A 285 2.06 -6.13 -10.66
C THR A 285 3.51 -5.72 -10.51
N LEU A 286 3.76 -4.70 -9.70
CA LEU A 286 5.03 -3.98 -9.67
C LEU A 286 5.97 -4.25 -8.56
N ALA A 287 5.51 -4.93 -7.58
CA ALA A 287 6.22 -4.97 -6.35
C ALA A 287 7.55 -5.75 -6.47
N ASP A 288 8.59 -5.20 -5.89
CA ASP A 288 9.79 -5.96 -5.55
C ASP A 288 9.43 -6.96 -4.44
N ASP A 289 9.11 -8.19 -4.85
CA ASP A 289 8.69 -9.25 -3.93
C ASP A 289 9.82 -9.69 -2.97
N SER A 290 11.06 -9.26 -3.21
CA SER A 290 12.18 -9.56 -2.29
C SER A 290 11.91 -9.06 -0.87
N ILE A 291 11.13 -8.00 -0.71
CA ILE A 291 10.72 -7.48 0.59
C ILE A 291 9.79 -8.46 1.34
N LEU A 292 9.00 -9.27 0.63
CA LEU A 292 8.16 -10.30 1.25
C LEU A 292 9.02 -11.37 1.94
N SER A 293 10.23 -11.64 1.41
CA SER A 293 11.17 -12.55 2.07
C SER A 293 11.63 -12.05 3.43
N THR A 294 11.93 -10.76 3.54
CA THR A 294 12.45 -10.16 4.77
C THR A 294 11.37 -9.88 5.83
N HIS A 295 10.10 -9.70 5.42
CA HIS A 295 9.02 -9.32 6.31
C HIS A 295 8.02 -10.45 6.61
N PHE A 296 7.88 -11.42 5.70
CA PHE A 296 7.01 -12.58 5.91
C PHE A 296 7.78 -13.91 5.93
N ASN A 297 9.10 -13.85 6.02
CA ASN A 297 9.97 -15.01 6.09
C ASN A 297 9.79 -15.99 4.91
N LEU A 298 9.48 -15.44 3.71
CA LEU A 298 9.33 -16.27 2.52
C LEU A 298 10.69 -16.73 2.01
N LYS A 299 10.81 -18.02 1.76
CA LYS A 299 11.99 -18.59 1.11
C LYS A 299 12.05 -18.17 -0.35
N LYS A 300 13.26 -18.17 -0.94
CA LYS A 300 13.50 -17.80 -2.32
C LYS A 300 12.60 -18.58 -3.31
N GLU A 301 12.39 -19.86 -3.07
CA GLU A 301 11.51 -20.73 -3.89
C GLU A 301 10.07 -20.24 -3.94
N HIS A 302 9.55 -19.66 -2.83
CA HIS A 302 8.19 -19.12 -2.78
C HIS A 302 8.05 -17.84 -3.62
N LEU A 303 9.13 -17.07 -3.79
CA LEU A 303 9.10 -15.85 -4.62
C LEU A 303 8.94 -16.15 -6.11
N TYR A 304 9.20 -17.37 -6.55
CA TYR A 304 8.96 -17.83 -7.92
C TYR A 304 7.57 -18.45 -8.12
N ASN A 305 6.83 -18.69 -7.05
CA ASN A 305 5.46 -19.22 -7.11
C ASN A 305 4.44 -18.10 -7.31
N VAL A 306 4.61 -17.37 -8.41
CA VAL A 306 3.77 -16.22 -8.76
C VAL A 306 2.67 -16.67 -9.71
N ILE A 307 1.45 -16.20 -9.43
CA ILE A 307 0.29 -16.31 -10.29
C ILE A 307 -0.01 -14.93 -10.86
N THR A 308 -0.12 -14.84 -12.16
CA THR A 308 -0.44 -13.59 -12.85
C THR A 308 -1.25 -13.89 -14.10
N PRO A 309 -2.21 -13.03 -14.50
CA PRO A 309 -2.88 -13.16 -15.79
C PRO A 309 -1.88 -13.06 -16.96
N GLU A 310 -2.10 -13.75 -18.04
CA GLU A 310 -1.21 -13.68 -19.21
C GLU A 310 -1.21 -12.30 -19.89
N LYS A 311 -2.39 -11.66 -19.93
CA LYS A 311 -2.56 -10.38 -20.62
C LYS A 311 -2.76 -9.21 -19.66
N VAL A 312 -2.11 -8.09 -19.99
CA VAL A 312 -2.16 -6.83 -19.24
C VAL A 312 -3.46 -6.02 -19.49
N GLY A 313 -4.49 -6.59 -20.08
CA GLY A 313 -5.65 -5.91 -20.67
C GLY A 313 -6.57 -5.11 -19.72
N ASP A 314 -6.31 -5.08 -18.41
CA ASP A 314 -7.21 -4.51 -17.40
C ASP A 314 -6.78 -3.12 -16.88
N ILE A 315 -5.91 -2.41 -17.60
CA ILE A 315 -5.46 -1.07 -17.21
C ILE A 315 -6.11 -0.01 -18.09
N GLY A 316 -6.71 1.01 -17.46
CA GLY A 316 -7.26 2.16 -18.15
C GLY A 316 -6.21 3.10 -18.76
N GLU A 317 -6.68 4.09 -19.47
CA GLU A 317 -5.86 5.00 -20.26
C GLU A 317 -5.24 6.10 -19.38
N ARG A 318 -3.92 6.24 -19.40
CA ARG A 318 -3.20 7.31 -18.70
C ARG A 318 -2.36 8.14 -19.66
N MET A 319 -2.47 9.46 -19.56
CA MET A 319 -1.50 10.38 -20.13
C MET A 319 -0.69 10.97 -18.98
N ILE A 320 0.61 10.75 -18.99
CA ILE A 320 1.52 11.16 -17.91
C ILE A 320 2.36 12.32 -18.42
N LEU A 321 2.20 13.49 -17.82
CA LEU A 321 2.87 14.72 -18.23
C LEU A 321 3.71 15.30 -17.10
N ILE A 322 4.85 15.87 -17.45
CA ILE A 322 5.73 16.62 -16.56
C ILE A 322 5.81 18.05 -17.12
N PRO A 323 4.91 18.97 -16.70
CA PRO A 323 4.76 20.26 -17.35
C PRO A 323 6.05 21.07 -17.45
N GLN A 324 6.88 21.04 -16.42
CA GLN A 324 8.14 21.78 -16.36
C GLN A 324 9.26 21.19 -17.25
N GLU A 325 9.11 19.92 -17.70
CA GLU A 325 9.97 19.31 -18.72
C GLU A 325 9.48 19.62 -20.15
N LEU A 326 8.17 19.90 -20.30
CA LEU A 326 7.60 20.36 -21.58
C LEU A 326 8.02 21.80 -21.88
N ASN A 327 7.95 22.66 -20.86
CA ASN A 327 8.38 24.04 -20.95
C ASN A 327 8.88 24.50 -19.57
N ASN A 328 10.17 24.81 -19.49
CA ASN A 328 10.85 25.20 -18.25
C ASN A 328 10.46 26.60 -17.73
N GLU A 329 9.75 27.39 -18.54
CA GLU A 329 9.20 28.69 -18.12
C GLU A 329 7.91 28.52 -17.30
N ILE A 330 7.25 27.35 -17.36
CA ILE A 330 6.05 27.07 -16.59
C ILE A 330 6.37 27.00 -15.09
N THR A 331 5.80 27.92 -14.34
CA THR A 331 6.01 28.02 -12.90
C THR A 331 5.00 27.20 -12.09
N ASP A 332 5.36 26.86 -10.84
CA ASP A 332 4.43 26.21 -9.91
C ASP A 332 3.15 27.02 -9.69
N ASP A 333 3.24 28.37 -9.67
CA ASP A 333 2.09 29.24 -9.47
C ASP A 333 1.17 29.29 -10.70
N GLU A 334 1.69 29.19 -11.91
CA GLU A 334 0.88 29.04 -13.12
C GLU A 334 0.16 27.68 -13.13
N LEU A 335 0.85 26.60 -12.77
CA LEU A 335 0.26 25.28 -12.63
C LEU A 335 -0.85 25.27 -11.56
N LYS A 336 -0.63 25.94 -10.43
CA LYS A 336 -1.63 26.07 -9.37
C LYS A 336 -2.91 26.73 -9.86
N LYS A 337 -2.79 27.85 -10.59
CA LYS A 337 -3.92 28.56 -11.21
C LYS A 337 -4.60 27.68 -12.27
N TYR A 338 -3.81 26.98 -13.06
CA TYR A 338 -4.28 26.11 -14.12
C TYR A 338 -5.08 24.90 -13.55
N TYR A 339 -4.59 24.25 -12.52
CA TYR A 339 -5.34 23.15 -11.89
C TYR A 339 -6.62 23.65 -11.22
N LYS A 340 -6.60 24.85 -10.62
CA LYS A 340 -7.84 25.48 -10.12
C LYS A 340 -8.81 25.82 -11.26
N TYR A 341 -8.34 26.20 -12.43
CA TYR A 341 -9.18 26.37 -13.61
C TYR A 341 -9.80 25.05 -14.05
N LEU A 342 -9.03 23.99 -14.18
CA LEU A 342 -9.51 22.65 -14.56
C LEU A 342 -10.51 22.08 -13.56
N SER A 343 -10.36 22.41 -12.29
CA SER A 343 -11.23 21.93 -11.22
C SER A 343 -12.66 22.45 -11.30
N LYS A 344 -12.95 23.43 -12.14
CA LYS A 344 -14.32 23.90 -12.42
C LYS A 344 -15.15 22.88 -13.20
N ALA A 345 -14.52 22.08 -14.06
CA ALA A 345 -15.19 21.11 -14.92
C ALA A 345 -14.96 19.65 -14.48
N HIS A 346 -13.83 19.37 -13.85
CA HIS A 346 -13.41 18.01 -13.46
C HIS A 346 -12.90 18.00 -12.02
N ASN A 347 -13.05 16.91 -11.31
CA ASN A 347 -12.30 16.74 -10.07
C ASN A 347 -10.81 16.66 -10.38
N VAL A 348 -10.04 17.56 -9.77
CA VAL A 348 -8.59 17.58 -9.80
C VAL A 348 -8.09 17.12 -8.43
N VAL A 349 -7.45 15.97 -8.39
CA VAL A 349 -6.91 15.41 -7.15
C VAL A 349 -5.41 15.63 -7.10
N ILE A 350 -4.93 16.27 -6.04
CA ILE A 350 -3.50 16.55 -5.83
C ILE A 350 -3.03 15.75 -4.63
N ILE A 351 -2.07 14.85 -4.84
CA ILE A 351 -1.39 14.14 -3.76
C ILE A 351 -0.17 14.94 -3.36
N VAL A 352 -0.12 15.35 -2.08
CA VAL A 352 1.01 16.08 -1.50
C VAL A 352 1.75 15.23 -0.47
N PRO A 353 3.08 15.35 -0.35
CA PRO A 353 3.89 14.50 0.52
C PRO A 353 3.77 14.81 2.02
N SER A 354 3.29 15.98 2.40
CA SER A 354 3.30 16.43 3.79
C SER A 354 2.37 17.62 4.03
N ASP A 355 2.06 17.88 5.32
CA ASP A 355 1.35 19.09 5.75
C ASP A 355 2.09 20.38 5.39
N TYR A 356 3.42 20.34 5.25
CA TYR A 356 4.18 21.50 4.79
C TYR A 356 3.84 21.84 3.34
N ARG A 357 3.79 20.86 2.44
CA ARG A 357 3.42 21.09 1.03
C ARG A 357 1.93 21.39 0.88
N LEU A 358 1.07 20.86 1.75
CA LEU A 358 -0.35 21.23 1.82
C LEU A 358 -0.55 22.74 1.97
N LYS A 359 0.28 23.43 2.77
CA LYS A 359 0.17 24.89 2.97
C LYS A 359 0.23 25.68 1.65
N TYR A 360 1.01 25.19 0.68
CA TYR A 360 1.10 25.82 -0.64
C TYR A 360 -0.23 25.74 -1.41
N TRP A 361 -0.99 24.66 -1.27
CA TRP A 361 -2.25 24.42 -2.00
C TRP A 361 -3.51 24.89 -1.27
N LYS A 362 -3.40 25.18 0.01
CA LYS A 362 -4.54 25.38 0.92
C LYS A 362 -5.49 26.50 0.47
N ASP A 363 -4.97 27.56 -0.13
CA ASP A 363 -5.74 28.74 -0.57
C ASP A 363 -6.61 28.47 -1.82
N VAL A 364 -6.29 27.43 -2.60
CA VAL A 364 -7.05 27.04 -3.80
C VAL A 364 -7.85 25.75 -3.64
N ALA A 365 -7.63 25.01 -2.55
CA ALA A 365 -8.30 23.75 -2.29
C ALA A 365 -9.81 23.96 -2.00
N ASP A 366 -10.65 23.16 -2.64
CA ASP A 366 -12.09 23.09 -2.33
C ASP A 366 -12.37 22.03 -1.27
N LEU A 367 -11.51 20.98 -1.21
CA LEU A 367 -11.60 19.90 -0.24
C LEU A 367 -10.20 19.43 0.15
N ILE A 368 -9.97 19.19 1.44
CA ILE A 368 -8.76 18.58 1.97
C ILE A 368 -9.13 17.28 2.66
N ILE A 369 -8.52 16.19 2.21
CA ILE A 369 -8.75 14.85 2.74
C ILE A 369 -7.49 14.39 3.48
N ASP A 370 -7.67 14.07 4.75
CA ASP A 370 -6.63 13.54 5.64
C ASP A 370 -7.09 12.22 6.30
N LYS A 371 -6.29 11.72 7.24
CA LYS A 371 -6.59 10.48 7.96
C LYS A 371 -7.88 10.50 8.81
N HIS A 372 -8.45 11.67 9.09
CA HIS A 372 -9.60 11.82 9.98
C HIS A 372 -10.94 11.86 9.24
N ASN A 373 -10.94 12.33 7.98
CA ASN A 373 -12.16 12.50 7.19
C ASN A 373 -12.22 11.61 5.92
N ILE A 374 -11.21 10.78 5.70
CA ILE A 374 -11.02 10.02 4.46
C ILE A 374 -12.23 9.17 4.08
N GLU A 375 -12.86 8.48 5.04
CA GLU A 375 -13.98 7.55 4.75
C GLU A 375 -15.19 8.29 4.18
N THR A 376 -15.55 9.41 4.78
CA THR A 376 -16.71 10.20 4.38
C THR A 376 -16.46 10.98 3.09
N GLU A 377 -15.29 11.62 2.99
CA GLU A 377 -15.01 12.50 1.86
C GLU A 377 -14.69 11.74 0.57
N ILE A 378 -14.10 10.54 0.64
CA ILE A 378 -13.89 9.70 -0.55
C ILE A 378 -15.21 9.21 -1.13
N GLU A 379 -16.19 8.80 -0.32
CA GLU A 379 -17.51 8.42 -0.82
C GLU A 379 -18.26 9.62 -1.43
N LEU A 380 -18.12 10.80 -0.84
CA LEU A 380 -18.67 12.02 -1.42
C LEU A 380 -17.98 12.38 -2.75
N LEU A 381 -16.67 12.22 -2.85
CA LEU A 381 -15.90 12.49 -4.07
C LEU A 381 -16.26 11.54 -5.22
N LYS A 382 -16.54 10.26 -4.92
CA LYS A 382 -16.99 9.29 -5.94
C LYS A 382 -18.33 9.65 -6.57
N ASN A 383 -19.19 10.31 -5.84
CA ASN A 383 -20.57 10.58 -6.24
C ASN A 383 -20.83 12.04 -6.65
N ASN A 384 -19.88 12.95 -6.39
CA ASN A 384 -20.09 14.37 -6.61
C ASN A 384 -18.84 15.05 -7.17
N HIS A 385 -19.07 16.10 -7.95
CA HIS A 385 -18.02 17.04 -8.31
C HIS A 385 -17.66 17.89 -7.08
N LYS A 386 -16.38 17.87 -6.69
CA LYS A 386 -15.85 18.59 -5.52
C LYS A 386 -14.83 19.67 -5.87
N GLY A 387 -14.38 19.70 -7.13
CA GLY A 387 -13.41 20.67 -7.59
C GLY A 387 -11.96 20.25 -7.35
N LEU A 388 -11.16 21.10 -6.67
CA LEU A 388 -9.76 20.82 -6.37
C LEU A 388 -9.62 20.18 -4.99
N VAL A 389 -9.21 18.91 -5.00
CA VAL A 389 -9.12 18.05 -3.82
C VAL A 389 -7.67 17.76 -3.49
N ILE A 390 -7.27 17.94 -2.23
CA ILE A 390 -5.92 17.63 -1.78
C ILE A 390 -5.94 16.36 -0.92
N LEU A 391 -5.07 15.41 -1.24
CA LEU A 391 -4.79 14.21 -0.44
C LEU A 391 -3.42 14.34 0.21
N VAL A 392 -3.37 14.28 1.54
CA VAL A 392 -2.10 14.41 2.28
C VAL A 392 -1.51 13.04 2.56
N ASN A 393 -0.32 12.77 2.02
CA ASN A 393 0.45 11.54 2.20
C ASN A 393 -0.35 10.25 1.92
N ARG A 394 -1.14 10.23 0.82
CA ARG A 394 -2.00 9.10 0.44
C ARG A 394 -1.68 8.62 -0.98
N TYR A 395 -0.50 8.01 -1.14
CA TYR A 395 -0.08 7.38 -2.40
C TYR A 395 -0.67 5.98 -2.58
N ASP A 396 -1.21 5.39 -1.51
CA ASP A 396 -1.79 4.05 -1.45
C ASP A 396 -3.15 4.02 -0.73
N GLY A 397 -3.85 2.90 -0.79
CA GLY A 397 -5.07 2.63 -0.02
C GLY A 397 -6.34 3.40 -0.42
N ILE A 398 -6.33 4.24 -1.47
CA ILE A 398 -7.51 4.99 -1.93
C ILE A 398 -7.77 4.71 -3.41
N ASP A 399 -9.03 4.54 -3.77
CA ASP A 399 -9.46 4.35 -5.14
C ASP A 399 -10.44 5.43 -5.55
N LEU A 400 -10.12 6.11 -6.65
CA LEU A 400 -10.86 7.25 -7.18
C LEU A 400 -11.29 6.96 -8.62
N PRO A 401 -12.32 6.11 -8.82
CA PRO A 401 -12.75 5.68 -10.13
C PRO A 401 -13.48 6.80 -10.89
N ASN A 402 -13.37 6.77 -12.20
CA ASN A 402 -14.18 7.60 -13.11
C ASN A 402 -14.07 9.11 -12.78
N ASP A 403 -15.20 9.78 -12.64
CA ASP A 403 -15.27 11.23 -12.40
C ASP A 403 -14.77 11.66 -11.01
N ALA A 404 -14.47 10.71 -10.11
CA ALA A 404 -13.79 11.01 -8.85
C ALA A 404 -12.38 11.58 -9.09
N CYS A 405 -11.68 11.15 -10.17
CA CYS A 405 -10.34 11.65 -10.49
C CYS A 405 -10.04 11.59 -11.99
N ARG A 406 -10.45 12.59 -12.76
CA ARG A 406 -10.08 12.73 -14.18
C ARG A 406 -8.71 13.36 -14.36
N ILE A 407 -8.26 14.11 -13.36
CA ILE A 407 -6.96 14.78 -13.34
C ILE A 407 -6.30 14.49 -12.00
N LEU A 408 -5.14 13.86 -12.06
CA LEU A 408 -4.33 13.52 -10.90
C LEU A 408 -3.02 14.29 -10.95
N VAL A 409 -2.68 14.95 -9.87
CA VAL A 409 -1.39 15.63 -9.71
C VAL A 409 -0.62 14.94 -8.57
N ILE A 410 0.60 14.50 -8.83
CA ILE A 410 1.52 14.04 -7.79
C ILE A 410 2.56 15.12 -7.58
N ASP A 411 2.45 15.84 -6.48
CA ASP A 411 3.30 16.98 -6.18
C ASP A 411 4.38 16.62 -5.15
N GLY A 412 5.40 15.93 -5.61
CA GLY A 412 6.54 15.48 -4.82
C GLY A 412 6.39 14.05 -4.32
N LEU A 413 7.40 13.60 -3.57
CA LEU A 413 7.44 12.30 -2.90
C LEU A 413 7.47 12.50 -1.40
N THR A 414 6.85 11.60 -0.67
CA THR A 414 6.98 11.56 0.78
C THR A 414 8.44 11.36 1.17
N ASN A 415 8.92 12.23 2.04
CA ASN A 415 10.11 11.90 2.81
C ASN A 415 9.76 10.78 3.78
N THR A 416 10.74 9.99 4.09
CA THR A 416 10.60 8.93 5.08
C THR A 416 10.18 9.54 6.42
N THR A 417 9.29 8.83 7.12
CA THR A 417 8.82 9.24 8.45
C THR A 417 9.62 8.57 9.58
N LYS A 418 10.62 7.74 9.23
CA LYS A 418 11.43 6.99 10.18
C LYS A 418 12.81 7.62 10.26
N LEU A 419 13.32 7.81 11.48
CA LEU A 419 14.68 8.34 11.69
C LEU A 419 15.76 7.45 11.06
N ILE A 420 15.54 6.13 11.10
CA ILE A 420 16.48 5.18 10.50
C ILE A 420 16.50 5.28 8.98
N ASP A 421 15.36 5.59 8.36
CA ASP A 421 15.28 5.74 6.92
C ASP A 421 16.06 6.97 6.45
N ASP A 422 16.06 8.07 7.20
CA ASP A 422 16.88 9.27 6.89
C ASP A 422 18.38 8.93 6.86
N ILE A 423 18.82 8.13 7.84
CA ILE A 423 20.20 7.63 7.85
C ILE A 423 20.45 6.69 6.67
N THR A 424 19.51 5.77 6.42
CA THR A 424 19.61 4.76 5.37
C THR A 424 19.55 5.40 3.98
N GLU A 425 18.68 6.39 3.75
CA GLU A 425 18.63 7.14 2.48
C GLU A 425 19.97 7.80 2.17
N THR A 426 20.60 8.41 3.18
CA THR A 426 21.92 9.02 3.01
C THR A 426 22.99 7.97 2.66
N GLN A 427 22.93 6.80 3.29
CA GLN A 427 23.88 5.69 3.05
C GLN A 427 23.62 4.97 1.72
N LEU A 428 22.38 4.86 1.29
CA LEU A 428 21.95 4.16 0.07
C LEU A 428 21.75 5.10 -1.13
N LEU A 429 22.19 6.34 -1.03
CA LEU A 429 22.02 7.33 -2.11
C LEU A 429 22.55 6.75 -3.44
N GLY A 430 21.72 6.74 -4.48
CA GLY A 430 22.04 6.17 -5.79
C GLY A 430 21.95 4.63 -5.88
N SER A 431 21.57 3.93 -4.81
CA SER A 431 21.39 2.47 -4.87
C SER A 431 20.13 2.07 -5.63
N ASN A 432 20.19 0.90 -6.28
CA ASN A 432 19.00 0.33 -6.95
C ASN A 432 17.83 0.11 -5.98
N LYS A 433 18.09 -0.17 -4.71
CA LYS A 433 17.04 -0.37 -3.69
C LYS A 433 16.25 0.92 -3.47
N LEU A 434 16.94 2.04 -3.26
CA LEU A 434 16.30 3.33 -3.05
C LEU A 434 15.52 3.78 -4.30
N ILE A 435 16.12 3.62 -5.48
CA ILE A 435 15.46 3.94 -6.77
C ILE A 435 14.17 3.13 -6.91
N ASN A 436 14.22 1.80 -6.68
CA ASN A 436 13.04 0.93 -6.75
C ASN A 436 11.93 1.42 -5.81
N GLN A 437 12.25 1.70 -4.55
CA GLN A 437 11.25 2.17 -3.56
C GLN A 437 10.58 3.48 -4.00
N LYS A 438 11.35 4.44 -4.48
CA LYS A 438 10.81 5.74 -4.93
C LYS A 438 9.94 5.59 -6.18
N ILE A 439 10.38 4.82 -7.16
CA ILE A 439 9.60 4.55 -8.39
C ILE A 439 8.31 3.79 -8.09
N GLN A 440 8.36 2.80 -7.22
CA GLN A 440 7.19 2.06 -6.78
C GLN A 440 6.14 2.98 -6.13
N LYS A 441 6.58 3.92 -5.31
CA LYS A 441 5.69 4.91 -4.67
C LYS A 441 5.06 5.87 -5.68
N ILE A 442 5.82 6.33 -6.68
CA ILE A 442 5.27 7.14 -7.78
C ILE A 442 4.19 6.35 -8.52
N GLU A 443 4.46 5.10 -8.84
CA GLU A 443 3.53 4.28 -9.60
C GLU A 443 2.26 3.94 -8.83
N GLN A 444 2.37 3.64 -7.53
CA GLN A 444 1.22 3.48 -6.65
C GLN A 444 0.34 4.72 -6.65
N GLY A 445 0.96 5.91 -6.53
CA GLY A 445 0.26 7.19 -6.64
C GLY A 445 -0.46 7.34 -7.98
N MET A 446 0.20 7.07 -9.10
CA MET A 446 -0.40 7.13 -10.44
C MET A 446 -1.55 6.14 -10.64
N GLY A 447 -1.56 5.03 -9.91
CA GLY A 447 -2.61 4.02 -9.95
C GLY A 447 -3.94 4.46 -9.31
N ARG A 448 -3.98 5.62 -8.60
CA ARG A 448 -5.20 6.05 -7.88
C ARG A 448 -6.31 6.56 -8.79
N GLY A 449 -5.95 7.14 -9.93
CA GLY A 449 -6.91 7.73 -10.87
C GLY A 449 -7.56 6.74 -11.84
N ILE A 450 -7.26 5.44 -11.78
CA ILE A 450 -7.73 4.43 -12.74
C ILE A 450 -8.14 3.14 -12.04
N ARG A 451 -9.35 2.65 -12.38
CA ARG A 451 -9.93 1.44 -11.76
C ARG A 451 -10.29 0.31 -12.73
N SER A 452 -10.42 0.59 -14.00
CA SER A 452 -10.82 -0.41 -15.00
C SER A 452 -10.21 -0.07 -16.35
N ASN A 453 -10.31 -0.99 -17.30
CA ASN A 453 -9.85 -0.79 -18.68
C ASN A 453 -10.65 0.28 -19.45
N ASP A 454 -11.81 0.69 -18.93
CA ASP A 454 -12.64 1.74 -19.52
C ASP A 454 -12.49 3.09 -18.80
N ASP A 455 -11.64 3.14 -17.78
CA ASP A 455 -11.33 4.36 -17.04
C ASP A 455 -10.16 5.11 -17.69
N TRP A 456 -10.08 6.43 -17.47
CA TRP A 456 -9.01 7.28 -18.01
C TRP A 456 -8.67 8.42 -17.07
N CYS A 457 -7.41 8.86 -17.10
CA CYS A 457 -6.91 9.94 -16.26
C CYS A 457 -5.74 10.66 -16.91
N VAL A 458 -5.70 12.00 -16.77
CA VAL A 458 -4.50 12.79 -17.03
C VAL A 458 -3.71 12.90 -15.73
N ILE A 459 -2.43 12.53 -15.77
CA ILE A 459 -1.54 12.52 -14.62
C ILE A 459 -0.45 13.58 -14.82
N PHE A 460 -0.32 14.47 -13.84
CA PHE A 460 0.77 15.43 -13.79
C PHE A 460 1.74 15.05 -12.69
N LEU A 461 3.02 14.98 -13.03
CA LEU A 461 4.11 14.78 -12.07
C LEU A 461 4.82 16.09 -11.84
N MET A 462 4.94 16.50 -10.58
CA MET A 462 5.53 17.75 -10.14
C MET A 462 6.53 17.55 -8.99
N GLY A 463 7.32 18.58 -8.76
CA GLY A 463 8.29 18.64 -7.66
C GLY A 463 9.68 18.13 -8.04
N LYS A 464 10.68 18.98 -7.80
CA LYS A 464 12.08 18.73 -8.21
C LYS A 464 12.64 17.38 -7.74
N SER A 465 12.33 16.98 -6.51
CA SER A 465 12.80 15.70 -5.96
C SER A 465 12.19 14.51 -6.70
N LEU A 466 10.87 14.54 -6.99
CA LEU A 466 10.19 13.48 -7.74
C LEU A 466 10.80 13.35 -9.15
N ILE A 467 10.91 14.47 -9.86
CA ILE A 467 11.45 14.52 -11.23
C ILE A 467 12.90 14.01 -11.25
N HIS A 468 13.73 14.44 -10.30
CA HIS A 468 15.10 13.96 -10.18
C HIS A 468 15.18 12.44 -9.99
N HIS A 469 14.33 11.87 -9.14
CA HIS A 469 14.27 10.42 -8.95
C HIS A 469 13.77 9.69 -10.20
N LEU A 470 12.81 10.24 -10.92
CA LEU A 470 12.25 9.66 -12.13
C LEU A 470 13.30 9.54 -13.24
N TYR A 471 14.13 10.57 -13.41
CA TYR A 471 15.21 10.59 -14.42
C TYR A 471 16.56 10.07 -13.91
N SER A 472 16.63 9.56 -12.68
CA SER A 472 17.84 8.89 -12.21
C SER A 472 18.09 7.60 -13.00
N ASN A 473 19.38 7.20 -13.10
CA ASN A 473 19.82 6.10 -13.98
C ASN A 473 18.98 4.82 -13.82
N GLY A 474 18.25 4.48 -14.87
CA GLY A 474 17.46 3.26 -14.95
C GLY A 474 16.12 3.29 -14.21
N ALA A 475 15.70 4.43 -13.63
CA ALA A 475 14.47 4.56 -12.86
C ALA A 475 13.22 4.20 -13.68
N ILE A 476 13.05 4.76 -14.87
CA ILE A 476 11.90 4.49 -15.76
C ILE A 476 11.79 2.98 -16.10
N LYS A 477 12.93 2.28 -16.19
CA LYS A 477 12.95 0.83 -16.44
C LYS A 477 12.40 0.00 -15.28
N LYS A 478 12.20 0.62 -14.11
CA LYS A 478 11.66 -0.03 -12.91
C LYS A 478 10.13 0.08 -12.80
N PHE A 479 9.49 0.86 -13.67
CA PHE A 479 8.04 0.83 -13.80
C PHE A 479 7.56 -0.53 -14.30
N SER A 480 6.30 -0.88 -14.00
CA SER A 480 5.65 -2.02 -14.68
C SER A 480 5.68 -1.83 -16.18
N VAL A 481 5.55 -2.95 -16.86
CA VAL A 481 5.50 -2.98 -18.33
C VAL A 481 4.40 -2.03 -18.84
N ALA A 482 3.21 -2.05 -18.21
CA ALA A 482 2.10 -1.20 -18.60
C ALA A 482 2.34 0.28 -18.33
N THR A 483 2.81 0.63 -17.12
CA THR A 483 3.11 2.03 -16.78
C THR A 483 4.24 2.57 -17.61
N LYS A 484 5.30 1.77 -17.83
CA LYS A 484 6.41 2.12 -18.71
C LYS A 484 5.92 2.40 -20.12
N THR A 485 5.08 1.54 -20.69
CA THR A 485 4.52 1.74 -22.04
C THR A 485 3.69 3.00 -22.16
N GLN A 486 2.86 3.30 -21.14
CA GLN A 486 2.08 4.53 -21.12
C GLN A 486 2.95 5.77 -20.91
N PHE A 487 4.01 5.65 -20.11
CA PHE A 487 4.99 6.72 -19.92
C PHE A 487 5.74 7.01 -21.23
N GLU A 488 6.26 5.99 -21.91
CA GLU A 488 6.94 6.11 -23.21
C GLU A 488 6.01 6.68 -24.31
N LEU A 489 4.71 6.32 -24.30
CA LEU A 489 3.74 6.93 -25.20
C LEU A 489 3.53 8.43 -24.86
N SER A 490 3.49 8.76 -23.59
CA SER A 490 3.35 10.14 -23.12
C SER A 490 4.59 10.97 -23.46
N GLU A 491 5.81 10.41 -23.39
CA GLU A 491 7.04 11.07 -23.81
C GLU A 491 7.03 11.40 -25.33
N GLN A 492 6.54 10.48 -26.17
CA GLN A 492 6.39 10.76 -27.62
C GLN A 492 5.44 11.93 -27.91
N ILE A 493 4.41 12.11 -27.07
CA ILE A 493 3.49 13.25 -27.15
C ILE A 493 4.19 14.50 -26.60
N ALA A 494 4.92 14.36 -25.49
CA ALA A 494 5.67 15.44 -24.86
C ALA A 494 6.67 16.09 -25.81
N GLU A 495 7.37 15.31 -26.63
CA GLU A 495 8.29 15.84 -27.66
C GLU A 495 7.60 16.79 -28.65
N GLN A 496 6.32 16.52 -28.99
CA GLN A 496 5.53 17.40 -29.88
C GLN A 496 4.97 18.64 -29.17
N LEU A 497 4.98 18.61 -27.83
CA LEU A 497 4.47 19.69 -26.97
C LEU A 497 5.59 20.58 -26.40
N LYS A 498 6.82 20.29 -26.74
CA LYS A 498 7.99 21.03 -26.21
C LYS A 498 7.88 22.52 -26.49
N ASP A 499 8.23 23.32 -25.50
CA ASP A 499 8.24 24.79 -25.52
C ASP A 499 6.85 25.44 -25.76
N LYS A 500 5.76 24.66 -25.68
CA LYS A 500 4.39 25.17 -25.79
C LYS A 500 3.90 25.75 -24.46
N SER A 501 2.99 26.72 -24.56
CA SER A 501 2.28 27.29 -23.41
C SER A 501 1.31 26.29 -22.81
N LEU A 502 0.91 26.48 -21.55
CA LEU A 502 -0.11 25.64 -20.89
C LEU A 502 -1.42 25.58 -21.66
N GLU A 503 -1.83 26.66 -22.31
CA GLU A 503 -3.06 26.71 -23.11
C GLU A 503 -2.93 25.82 -24.36
N GLU A 504 -1.81 25.83 -25.03
CA GLU A 504 -1.56 24.98 -26.19
C GLU A 504 -1.44 23.49 -25.79
N ILE A 505 -0.78 23.18 -24.66
CA ILE A 505 -0.70 21.84 -24.09
C ILE A 505 -2.11 21.34 -23.76
N HIS A 506 -2.95 22.20 -23.15
CA HIS A 506 -4.32 21.86 -22.84
C HIS A 506 -5.11 21.46 -24.10
N LYS A 507 -5.11 22.30 -25.13
CA LYS A 507 -5.86 22.05 -26.37
C LYS A 507 -5.33 20.86 -27.16
N SER A 508 -4.02 20.66 -27.16
CA SER A 508 -3.36 19.67 -28.03
C SER A 508 -3.25 18.26 -27.39
N ALA A 509 -3.32 18.15 -26.07
CA ALA A 509 -3.12 16.89 -25.37
C ALA A 509 -4.17 16.61 -24.29
N ILE A 510 -4.38 17.53 -23.36
CA ILE A 510 -5.21 17.28 -22.18
C ILE A 510 -6.68 17.10 -22.59
N ASP A 511 -7.21 18.00 -23.42
CA ASP A 511 -8.57 17.92 -23.97
C ASP A 511 -8.81 16.62 -24.76
N ILE A 512 -7.80 16.10 -25.45
CA ILE A 512 -7.86 14.84 -26.21
C ILE A 512 -8.17 13.67 -25.29
N VAL A 513 -7.52 13.63 -24.12
CA VAL A 513 -7.75 12.58 -23.12
C VAL A 513 -9.09 12.79 -22.41
N LEU A 514 -9.35 14.01 -21.93
CA LEU A 514 -10.57 14.33 -21.16
C LEU A 514 -11.85 14.13 -22.00
N LYS A 515 -11.80 14.43 -23.30
CA LYS A 515 -12.88 14.19 -24.25
C LYS A 515 -12.86 12.78 -24.84
N ARG A 516 -11.94 11.95 -24.42
CA ARG A 516 -11.76 10.57 -24.84
C ARG A 516 -11.76 10.39 -26.36
N ASN A 517 -10.85 11.11 -27.03
CA ASN A 517 -10.71 11.06 -28.48
C ASN A 517 -10.44 9.63 -28.96
N ASN A 518 -11.15 9.18 -30.01
CA ASN A 518 -11.08 7.80 -30.51
C ASN A 518 -9.65 7.36 -30.91
N ASN A 519 -8.86 8.26 -31.50
CA ASN A 519 -7.47 7.94 -31.89
C ASN A 519 -6.60 7.69 -30.66
N TRP A 520 -6.72 8.52 -29.62
CA TRP A 520 -6.02 8.32 -28.36
C TRP A 520 -6.38 6.96 -27.72
N VAL A 521 -7.68 6.67 -27.62
CA VAL A 521 -8.21 5.41 -27.08
C VAL A 521 -7.66 4.22 -27.86
N SER A 522 -7.72 4.27 -29.20
CA SER A 522 -7.27 3.19 -30.06
C SER A 522 -5.76 2.91 -29.93
N ILE A 523 -4.94 3.96 -29.88
CA ILE A 523 -3.49 3.83 -29.74
C ILE A 523 -3.13 3.24 -28.37
N ASN A 524 -3.75 3.74 -27.30
CA ASN A 524 -3.51 3.26 -25.93
C ASN A 524 -3.92 1.80 -25.79
N LYS A 525 -5.14 1.44 -26.21
CA LYS A 525 -5.65 0.07 -26.16
C LYS A 525 -4.80 -0.88 -27.00
N ALA A 526 -4.41 -0.50 -28.22
CA ALA A 526 -3.55 -1.33 -29.07
C ALA A 526 -2.19 -1.61 -28.39
N LYS A 527 -1.57 -0.61 -27.77
CA LYS A 527 -0.30 -0.80 -27.07
C LYS A 527 -0.46 -1.67 -25.81
N LEU A 528 -1.50 -1.44 -24.99
CA LEU A 528 -1.70 -2.19 -23.75
C LEU A 528 -2.13 -3.64 -23.99
N THR A 529 -3.00 -3.91 -24.97
CA THR A 529 -3.44 -5.28 -25.28
C THR A 529 -2.36 -6.16 -25.91
N SER A 530 -1.31 -5.54 -26.48
CA SER A 530 -0.15 -6.27 -26.99
C SER A 530 0.84 -6.70 -25.91
N LEU A 531 0.68 -6.22 -24.67
CA LEU A 531 1.58 -6.51 -23.56
C LEU A 531 1.24 -7.83 -22.89
N THR A 532 2.27 -8.56 -22.53
CA THR A 532 2.19 -9.75 -21.68
C THR A 532 2.90 -9.48 -20.36
N TYR A 533 2.41 -10.06 -19.28
CA TYR A 533 3.18 -10.14 -18.04
C TYR A 533 4.35 -11.11 -18.25
N ILE A 534 5.57 -10.65 -18.00
CA ILE A 534 6.79 -11.46 -18.08
C ILE A 534 7.14 -12.00 -16.70
#